data_7131679946808f0dda8a61ec7f1ed22f
#
_entry.id   7131679946808f0dda8a61ec7f1ed22f
#
_cell.length_a   1.000
_cell.length_b   1.000
_cell.length_c   1.000
_cell.angle_alpha   90.00
_cell.angle_beta   90.00
_cell.angle_gamma   90.00
#
_symmetry.space_group_name_H-M   'P 1'
#
loop_
_entity.id
_entity.type
_entity.pdbx_description
1 polymer ?
#
loop_
_entity_poly.entity_id
_entity_poly.type
_entity_poly.pdbx_seq_one_letter_code
_entity_poly.pdbx_strand_id
1 'polypeptide(L)'
;LAMEHDLEIRPVINKIDLPSAQVEQCRKDIEDVIGIPAMDAPEISAKNGINIHSVLEMIVKNVPAPTGDREAPLQCLIFDSQYDSYRGAIVYLRVVNGTVYPGMDIRMMASGAVYKVVEVGYLHPKGMIPAESLGAGEVGYLTASIKTAHR
;
A
#
# COMPACT_ATOMS: atom_id res chain seq x y z
N LEU A 1 -10.45 6.55 -12.24
CA LEU A 1 -9.21 6.74 -11.46
C LEU A 1 -8.24 5.57 -11.66
N ALA A 2 -8.53 4.33 -11.22
CA ALA A 2 -7.56 3.23 -11.32
C ALA A 2 -7.14 2.93 -12.76
N MET A 3 -8.09 2.87 -13.71
CA MET A 3 -7.82 2.68 -15.14
C MET A 3 -7.06 3.87 -15.76
N GLU A 4 -7.32 5.10 -15.31
CA GLU A 4 -6.60 6.29 -15.77
C GLU A 4 -5.13 6.31 -15.36
N HIS A 5 -4.79 5.55 -14.32
CA HIS A 5 -3.41 5.40 -13.82
C HIS A 5 -2.77 4.06 -14.20
N ASP A 6 -3.36 3.33 -15.15
CA ASP A 6 -2.86 2.04 -15.64
C ASP A 6 -2.60 1.02 -14.51
N LEU A 7 -3.48 1.03 -13.50
CA LEU A 7 -3.39 0.10 -12.38
C LEU A 7 -4.07 -1.22 -12.74
N GLU A 8 -3.47 -2.32 -12.31
CA GLU A 8 -4.05 -3.65 -12.44
C GLU A 8 -5.31 -3.77 -11.59
N ILE A 9 -6.45 -4.08 -12.23
CA ILE A 9 -7.75 -4.22 -11.58
C ILE A 9 -8.21 -5.66 -11.72
N ARG A 10 -8.45 -6.33 -10.59
CA ARG A 10 -8.94 -7.71 -10.55
C ARG A 10 -10.22 -7.79 -9.72
N PRO A 11 -11.35 -8.19 -10.31
CA PRO A 11 -12.60 -8.35 -9.58
C PRO A 11 -12.57 -9.58 -8.68
N VAL A 12 -13.27 -9.50 -7.55
CA VAL A 12 -13.51 -10.61 -6.62
C VAL A 12 -14.98 -10.56 -6.21
N ILE A 13 -15.70 -11.67 -6.33
CA ILE A 13 -17.10 -11.76 -5.96
C ILE A 13 -17.22 -12.33 -4.55
N ASN A 14 -17.61 -11.48 -3.61
CA ASN A 14 -17.71 -11.84 -2.20
C ASN A 14 -19.17 -12.12 -1.79
N LYS A 15 -19.33 -12.76 -0.61
CA LYS A 15 -20.61 -13.09 0.02
C LYS A 15 -21.42 -14.15 -0.72
N ILE A 16 -20.76 -15.10 -1.36
CA ILE A 16 -21.41 -16.23 -2.05
C ILE A 16 -22.21 -17.15 -1.10
N ASP A 17 -22.00 -17.02 0.21
CA ASP A 17 -22.71 -17.73 1.26
C ASP A 17 -24.15 -17.23 1.48
N LEU A 18 -24.50 -16.09 0.91
CA LEU A 18 -25.86 -15.55 1.07
C LEU A 18 -26.84 -16.24 0.12
N PRO A 19 -28.06 -16.60 0.56
CA PRO A 19 -29.09 -17.19 -0.30
C PRO A 19 -29.49 -16.33 -1.51
N SER A 20 -29.26 -15.02 -1.41
CA SER A 20 -29.55 -14.04 -2.47
C SER A 20 -28.37 -13.76 -3.39
N ALA A 21 -27.27 -14.48 -3.26
CA ALA A 21 -26.08 -14.27 -4.10
C ALA A 21 -26.40 -14.61 -5.56
N GLN A 22 -26.11 -13.67 -6.46
CA GLN A 22 -26.31 -13.81 -7.90
C GLN A 22 -24.96 -13.67 -8.63
N VAL A 23 -24.11 -14.67 -8.48
CA VAL A 23 -22.71 -14.64 -8.95
C VAL A 23 -22.63 -14.38 -10.45
N GLU A 24 -23.38 -15.13 -11.27
CA GLU A 24 -23.34 -15.00 -12.72
C GLU A 24 -23.84 -13.63 -13.20
N GLN A 25 -24.87 -13.09 -12.54
CA GLN A 25 -25.35 -11.75 -12.87
C GLN A 25 -24.31 -10.69 -12.50
N CYS A 26 -23.67 -10.84 -11.36
CA CYS A 26 -22.61 -9.93 -10.91
C CYS A 26 -21.41 -9.91 -11.88
N ARG A 27 -21.01 -11.07 -12.43
CA ARG A 27 -19.97 -11.16 -13.46
C ARG A 27 -20.34 -10.37 -14.69
N LYS A 28 -21.55 -10.58 -15.22
CA LYS A 28 -22.05 -9.87 -16.39
C LYS A 28 -22.10 -8.35 -16.13
N ASP A 29 -22.60 -7.95 -14.98
CA ASP A 29 -22.69 -6.53 -14.64
C ASP A 29 -21.29 -5.88 -14.59
N ILE A 30 -20.27 -6.58 -14.08
CA ILE A 30 -18.90 -6.10 -14.07
C ILE A 30 -18.36 -5.94 -15.51
N GLU A 31 -18.58 -6.92 -16.37
CA GLU A 31 -18.13 -6.86 -17.76
C GLU A 31 -18.88 -5.80 -18.58
N ASP A 32 -20.21 -5.76 -18.46
CA ASP A 32 -21.05 -4.88 -19.26
C ASP A 32 -20.98 -3.42 -18.83
N VAL A 33 -20.87 -3.16 -17.52
CA VAL A 33 -20.93 -1.80 -16.97
C VAL A 33 -19.53 -1.22 -16.73
N ILE A 34 -18.59 -2.02 -16.24
CA ILE A 34 -17.23 -1.55 -15.90
C ILE A 34 -16.25 -1.82 -17.03
N GLY A 35 -16.50 -2.85 -17.85
CA GLY A 35 -15.67 -3.18 -19.00
C GLY A 35 -14.37 -3.91 -18.63
N ILE A 36 -14.32 -4.61 -17.48
CA ILE A 36 -13.18 -5.44 -17.09
C ILE A 36 -13.58 -6.93 -17.09
N PRO A 37 -12.66 -7.84 -17.47
CA PRO A 37 -12.95 -9.28 -17.46
C PRO A 37 -13.31 -9.76 -16.05
N ALA A 38 -14.43 -10.47 -15.91
CA ALA A 38 -14.91 -10.97 -14.63
C ALA A 38 -15.27 -12.47 -14.62
N MET A 39 -15.19 -13.15 -15.76
CA MET A 39 -15.56 -14.58 -15.87
C MET A 39 -14.70 -15.47 -14.96
N ASP A 40 -13.42 -15.14 -14.80
CA ASP A 40 -12.48 -15.86 -13.94
C ASP A 40 -12.35 -15.25 -12.54
N ALA A 41 -13.25 -14.33 -12.17
CA ALA A 41 -13.21 -13.69 -10.85
C ALA A 41 -13.41 -14.73 -9.74
N PRO A 42 -12.54 -14.78 -8.72
CA PRO A 42 -12.71 -15.66 -7.58
C PRO A 42 -14.01 -15.40 -6.86
N GLU A 43 -14.73 -16.47 -6.56
CA GLU A 43 -15.96 -16.48 -5.78
C GLU A 43 -15.63 -16.84 -4.33
N ILE A 44 -15.88 -15.94 -3.41
CA ILE A 44 -15.45 -16.10 -2.02
C ILE A 44 -16.57 -15.84 -1.01
N SER A 45 -16.39 -16.37 0.18
CA SER A 45 -17.03 -15.86 1.38
C SER A 45 -15.94 -15.50 2.39
N ALA A 46 -15.64 -14.22 2.51
CA ALA A 46 -14.64 -13.73 3.47
C ALA A 46 -15.07 -14.06 4.91
N LYS A 47 -16.38 -14.01 5.20
CA LYS A 47 -16.95 -14.36 6.51
C LYS A 47 -16.70 -15.83 6.89
N ASN A 48 -16.87 -16.74 5.94
CA ASN A 48 -16.76 -18.18 6.17
C ASN A 48 -15.39 -18.76 5.77
N GLY A 49 -14.46 -17.93 5.29
CA GLY A 49 -13.14 -18.36 4.86
C GLY A 49 -13.13 -19.17 3.55
N ILE A 50 -14.22 -19.12 2.76
CA ILE A 50 -14.34 -19.91 1.52
C ILE A 50 -13.51 -19.24 0.43
N ASN A 51 -12.66 -20.01 -0.23
CA ASN A 51 -11.83 -19.63 -1.39
C ASN A 51 -10.91 -18.41 -1.18
N ILE A 52 -10.58 -18.05 0.04
CA ILE A 52 -9.68 -16.91 0.32
C ILE A 52 -8.30 -17.12 -0.30
N HIS A 53 -7.79 -18.36 -0.28
CA HIS A 53 -6.50 -18.68 -0.86
C HIS A 53 -6.42 -18.36 -2.36
N SER A 54 -7.51 -18.56 -3.10
CA SER A 54 -7.57 -18.25 -4.54
C SER A 54 -7.36 -16.76 -4.84
N VAL A 55 -7.83 -15.88 -3.94
CA VAL A 55 -7.58 -14.44 -4.07
C VAL A 55 -6.11 -14.10 -3.84
N LEU A 56 -5.48 -14.71 -2.85
CA LEU A 56 -4.04 -14.50 -2.59
C LEU A 56 -3.19 -15.00 -3.77
N GLU A 57 -3.51 -16.17 -4.32
CA GLU A 57 -2.84 -16.69 -5.52
C GLU A 57 -3.06 -15.79 -6.74
N MET A 58 -4.27 -15.26 -6.93
CA MET A 58 -4.56 -14.31 -8.00
C MET A 58 -3.71 -13.04 -7.87
N ILE A 59 -3.58 -12.49 -6.66
CA ILE A 59 -2.74 -11.32 -6.40
C ILE A 59 -1.28 -11.63 -6.76
N VAL A 60 -0.73 -12.73 -6.28
CA VAL A 60 0.67 -13.11 -6.55
C VAL A 60 0.94 -13.33 -8.03
N LYS A 61 -0.02 -13.89 -8.77
CA LYS A 61 0.14 -14.18 -10.21
C LYS A 61 -0.04 -12.97 -11.10
N ASN A 62 -0.95 -12.06 -10.77
CA ASN A 62 -1.41 -11.04 -11.71
C ASN A 62 -1.01 -9.61 -11.32
N VAL A 63 -0.80 -9.34 -10.03
CA VAL A 63 -0.40 -7.98 -9.61
C VAL A 63 1.11 -7.84 -9.74
N PRO A 64 1.60 -6.89 -10.55
CA PRO A 64 3.03 -6.70 -10.72
C PRO A 64 3.70 -6.27 -9.41
N ALA A 65 4.91 -6.77 -9.18
CA ALA A 65 5.71 -6.34 -8.05
C ALA A 65 6.07 -4.84 -8.17
N PRO A 66 6.29 -4.14 -7.05
CA PRO A 66 6.76 -2.77 -7.08
C PRO A 66 8.07 -2.65 -7.86
N THR A 67 8.15 -1.63 -8.70
CA THR A 67 9.38 -1.27 -9.41
C THR A 67 10.18 -0.25 -8.59
N GLY A 68 11.47 -0.13 -8.86
CA GLY A 68 12.35 0.85 -8.22
C GLY A 68 13.77 0.30 -8.09
N ASP A 69 14.72 1.21 -7.93
CA ASP A 69 16.14 0.89 -7.76
C ASP A 69 16.57 1.27 -6.35
N ARG A 70 17.07 0.30 -5.58
CA ARG A 70 17.53 0.49 -4.20
C ARG A 70 18.82 1.31 -4.11
N GLU A 71 19.62 1.35 -5.17
CA GLU A 71 20.90 2.09 -5.24
C GLU A 71 20.72 3.52 -5.78
N ALA A 72 19.55 3.84 -6.31
CA ALA A 72 19.24 5.18 -6.80
C ALA A 72 19.10 6.20 -5.63
N PRO A 73 19.16 7.50 -5.91
CA PRO A 73 18.84 8.53 -4.93
C PRO A 73 17.46 8.33 -4.31
N LEU A 74 17.35 8.54 -3.00
CA LEU A 74 16.11 8.33 -2.26
C LEU A 74 14.96 9.18 -2.80
N GLN A 75 13.86 8.53 -3.11
CA GLN A 75 12.58 9.13 -3.43
C GLN A 75 11.48 8.39 -2.68
N CYS A 76 10.70 9.11 -1.88
CA CYS A 76 9.58 8.57 -1.12
C CYS A 76 8.30 9.34 -1.42
N LEU A 77 7.20 8.60 -1.50
CA LEU A 77 5.85 9.16 -1.51
C LEU A 77 5.29 9.12 -0.09
N ILE A 78 5.04 10.29 0.48
CA ILE A 78 4.34 10.42 1.75
C ILE A 78 2.84 10.41 1.46
N PHE A 79 2.10 9.49 2.07
CA PHE A 79 0.66 9.37 1.85
C PHE A 79 -0.16 9.67 3.11
N ASP A 80 0.47 9.68 4.30
CA ASP A 80 -0.18 10.04 5.54
C ASP A 80 0.84 10.46 6.59
N SER A 81 0.37 11.13 7.67
CA SER A 81 1.18 11.47 8.83
C SER A 81 0.32 11.63 10.07
N GLN A 82 0.89 11.31 11.22
CA GLN A 82 0.28 11.58 12.52
C GLN A 82 1.29 12.21 13.45
N TYR A 83 0.79 12.97 14.43
CA TYR A 83 1.61 13.53 15.48
C TYR A 83 1.48 12.70 16.75
N ASP A 84 2.60 12.22 17.26
CA ASP A 84 2.73 11.55 18.53
C ASP A 84 3.44 12.48 19.52
N SER A 85 2.89 12.65 20.71
CA SER A 85 3.44 13.58 21.72
C SER A 85 4.84 13.21 22.20
N TYR A 86 5.23 11.94 22.05
CA TYR A 86 6.52 11.41 22.48
C TYR A 86 7.52 11.28 21.33
N ARG A 87 7.06 10.78 20.18
CA ARG A 87 7.90 10.53 19.01
C ARG A 87 7.96 11.69 18.01
N GLY A 88 7.08 12.70 18.17
CA GLY A 88 6.93 13.78 17.21
C GLY A 88 6.12 13.37 15.98
N ALA A 89 6.45 13.92 14.81
CA ALA A 89 5.76 13.56 13.58
C ALA A 89 6.19 12.15 13.12
N ILE A 90 5.21 11.28 12.98
CA ILE A 90 5.34 9.96 12.35
C ILE A 90 4.82 10.09 10.94
N VAL A 91 5.65 9.79 9.96
CA VAL A 91 5.33 9.92 8.54
C VAL A 91 5.17 8.54 7.93
N TYR A 92 4.05 8.30 7.28
CA TYR A 92 3.78 7.07 6.54
C TYR A 92 4.15 7.25 5.08
N LEU A 93 4.96 6.35 4.56
CA LEU A 93 5.55 6.51 3.24
C LEU A 93 5.71 5.19 2.49
N ARG A 94 5.78 5.32 1.17
CA ARG A 94 6.28 4.29 0.26
C ARG A 94 7.61 4.76 -0.31
N VAL A 95 8.62 3.91 -0.23
CA VAL A 95 9.90 4.15 -0.91
C VAL A 95 9.73 3.83 -2.40
N VAL A 96 9.95 4.81 -3.26
CA VAL A 96 9.86 4.67 -4.72
C VAL A 96 11.22 4.25 -5.27
N ASN A 97 12.27 4.95 -4.88
CA ASN A 97 13.66 4.63 -5.22
C ASN A 97 14.57 4.84 -4.01
N GLY A 98 15.72 4.23 -4.04
CA GLY A 98 16.72 4.33 -2.99
C GLY A 98 16.39 3.51 -1.75
N THR A 99 17.09 3.83 -0.68
CA THR A 99 16.94 3.19 0.63
C THR A 99 16.99 4.26 1.71
N VAL A 100 16.02 4.24 2.65
CA VAL A 100 16.00 5.13 3.82
C VAL A 100 16.37 4.36 5.07
N TYR A 101 17.21 4.96 5.93
CA TYR A 101 17.69 4.36 7.17
C TYR A 101 17.89 5.43 8.26
N PRO A 102 17.90 5.04 9.53
CA PRO A 102 18.15 5.97 10.64
C PRO A 102 19.51 6.67 10.51
N GLY A 103 19.51 7.98 10.81
CA GLY A 103 20.72 8.81 10.78
C GLY A 103 20.99 9.52 9.46
N MET A 104 20.30 9.15 8.36
CA MET A 104 20.44 9.88 7.10
C MET A 104 19.66 11.21 7.12
N ASP A 105 20.08 12.15 6.31
CA ASP A 105 19.36 13.40 6.08
C ASP A 105 18.41 13.24 4.88
N ILE A 106 17.15 13.63 5.07
CA ILE A 106 16.12 13.66 4.04
C ILE A 106 15.70 15.10 3.77
N ARG A 107 15.37 15.41 2.52
CA ARG A 107 14.87 16.71 2.12
C ARG A 107 13.42 16.61 1.66
N MET A 108 12.55 17.41 2.26
CA MET A 108 11.17 17.56 1.83
C MET A 108 11.13 18.32 0.51
N MET A 109 10.55 17.73 -0.54
CA MET A 109 10.59 18.33 -1.89
C MET A 109 9.81 19.65 -1.97
N ALA A 110 8.65 19.73 -1.28
CA ALA A 110 7.80 20.93 -1.34
C ALA A 110 8.39 22.14 -0.59
N SER A 111 8.97 21.93 0.60
CA SER A 111 9.48 23.02 1.45
C SER A 111 11.00 23.21 1.34
N GLY A 112 11.72 22.24 0.81
CA GLY A 112 13.19 22.23 0.81
C GLY A 112 13.81 21.95 2.19
N ALA A 113 13.01 21.80 3.24
CA ALA A 113 13.48 21.55 4.59
C ALA A 113 14.21 20.21 4.71
N VAL A 114 15.30 20.20 5.45
CA VAL A 114 16.11 18.99 5.68
C VAL A 114 15.89 18.52 7.13
N TYR A 115 15.65 17.22 7.26
CA TYR A 115 15.46 16.57 8.56
C TYR A 115 16.30 15.31 8.65
N LYS A 116 16.80 15.02 9.86
CA LYS A 116 17.49 13.78 10.14
C LYS A 116 16.47 12.70 10.50
N VAL A 117 16.56 11.55 9.84
CA VAL A 117 15.77 10.35 10.14
C VAL A 117 16.21 9.81 11.51
N VAL A 118 15.25 9.59 12.39
CA VAL A 118 15.49 9.04 13.73
C VAL A 118 15.23 7.53 13.74
N GLU A 119 14.11 7.11 13.20
CA GLU A 119 13.70 5.71 13.15
C GLU A 119 12.95 5.44 11.83
N VAL A 120 13.09 4.24 11.31
CA VAL A 120 12.27 3.68 10.22
C VAL A 120 11.72 2.32 10.64
N GLY A 121 10.62 1.90 10.03
CA GLY A 121 10.05 0.59 10.33
C GLY A 121 8.81 0.25 9.55
N TYR A 122 8.25 -0.92 9.85
CA TYR A 122 7.07 -1.46 9.21
C TYR A 122 5.82 -1.25 10.06
N LEU A 123 4.67 -1.17 9.37
CA LEU A 123 3.36 -1.17 10.00
C LEU A 123 2.88 -2.61 10.17
N HIS A 124 2.49 -2.96 11.38
CA HIS A 124 1.94 -4.26 11.72
C HIS A 124 0.60 -4.07 12.44
N PRO A 125 -0.38 -4.99 12.33
CA PRO A 125 -1.66 -4.86 13.03
C PRO A 125 -1.56 -4.66 14.56
N LYS A 126 -0.47 -5.13 15.16
CA LYS A 126 -0.20 -4.96 16.61
C LYS A 126 0.65 -3.73 16.95
N GLY A 127 1.01 -2.91 15.96
CA GLY A 127 1.82 -1.71 16.16
C GLY A 127 2.96 -1.55 15.14
N MET A 128 3.85 -0.63 15.40
CA MET A 128 5.01 -0.33 14.57
C MET A 128 6.20 -1.22 14.97
N ILE A 129 6.87 -1.77 13.97
CA ILE A 129 8.07 -2.61 14.17
C ILE A 129 9.26 -1.86 13.56
N PRO A 130 10.24 -1.42 14.38
CA PRO A 130 11.46 -0.81 13.89
C PRO A 130 12.23 -1.74 12.93
N ALA A 131 12.88 -1.15 11.93
CA ALA A 131 13.71 -1.82 10.96
C ALA A 131 15.04 -1.08 10.79
N GLU A 132 16.04 -1.77 10.23
CA GLU A 132 17.33 -1.17 9.92
C GLU A 132 17.24 -0.21 8.72
N SER A 133 16.38 -0.53 7.76
CA SER A 133 16.15 0.29 6.56
C SER A 133 14.83 -0.07 5.88
N LEU A 134 14.37 0.82 4.98
CA LEU A 134 13.31 0.57 4.02
C LEU A 134 13.86 0.85 2.62
N GLY A 135 13.72 -0.09 1.70
CA GLY A 135 14.19 0.05 0.32
C GLY A 135 13.07 0.23 -0.69
N ALA A 136 13.43 0.46 -1.94
CA ALA A 136 12.50 0.67 -3.05
C ALA A 136 11.38 -0.39 -3.08
N GLY A 137 10.13 0.06 -3.19
CA GLY A 137 8.91 -0.76 -3.17
C GLY A 137 8.31 -1.01 -1.80
N GLU A 138 9.06 -0.78 -0.72
CA GLU A 138 8.58 -1.02 0.64
C GLU A 138 7.71 0.14 1.16
N VAL A 139 6.72 -0.22 1.96
CA VAL A 139 5.81 0.69 2.66
C VAL A 139 6.08 0.59 4.15
N GLY A 140 6.18 1.73 4.81
CA GLY A 140 6.44 1.77 6.24
C GLY A 140 6.26 3.16 6.83
N TYR A 141 6.92 3.39 7.95
CA TYR A 141 6.94 4.68 8.62
C TYR A 141 8.37 5.17 8.83
N LEU A 142 8.51 6.46 8.96
CA LEU A 142 9.70 7.07 9.54
C LEU A 142 9.31 8.11 10.60
N THR A 143 10.20 8.31 11.54
CA THR A 143 10.21 9.47 12.40
C THR A 143 11.43 10.33 12.09
N ALA A 144 11.24 11.62 12.09
CA ALA A 144 12.31 12.58 11.92
C ALA A 144 12.11 13.70 12.95
N SER A 145 13.16 14.48 13.24
CA SER A 145 13.11 15.57 14.21
C SER A 145 12.24 16.75 13.72
N ILE A 146 11.06 16.44 13.22
CA ILE A 146 10.08 17.43 12.74
C ILE A 146 9.29 17.93 13.95
N LYS A 147 9.63 19.14 14.41
CA LYS A 147 8.98 19.73 15.60
C LYS A 147 7.66 20.43 15.31
N THR A 148 7.36 20.72 14.06
CA THR A 148 6.11 21.37 13.61
C THR A 148 5.71 20.84 12.23
N ALA A 149 4.53 20.23 12.14
CA ALA A 149 3.91 19.97 10.86
C ALA A 149 3.30 21.29 10.36
N HIS A 150 3.96 22.00 9.47
CA HIS A 150 3.30 23.05 8.69
C HIS A 150 2.33 22.37 7.73
N ARG A 151 1.03 22.69 7.89
CA ARG A 151 -0.03 22.32 6.96
C ARG A 151 0.15 23.02 5.62
#